data_9e379fb77699eebde255ab102ac66924
#
_entry.id   9e379fb77699eebde255ab102ac66924
#
_cell.length_a   1.000
_cell.length_b   1.000
_cell.length_c   1.000
_cell.angle_alpha   90.00
_cell.angle_beta   90.00
_cell.angle_gamma   90.00
#
_symmetry.space_group_name_H-M   'P 1'
#
loop_
_entity.id
_entity.type
_entity.pdbx_description
1 polymer ?
#
loop_
_entity_poly.entity_id
_entity_poly.type
_entity_poly.pdbx_seq_one_letter_code
_entity_poly.pdbx_strand_id
1 'polypeptide(L)'
;MDSPEWQERIPGALIIPVSAKEKFNIDSVLNAVISRLPVSPAWFDKDAFTDKNLRFFASEIIREQILENYSEEIPYCCEVEIEQFKEGEERYEISAVLYVMRDSQKGIIIGKGGSALKRTGTKARIEMEDFFQKKVFLSMFVKVDEGWRENRKELRKFGYEE
;
A
#
# COMPACT_ATOMS: atom_id res chain seq x y z
N MET A 1 4.65 -15.87 -21.35
CA MET A 1 5.52 -16.80 -20.58
C MET A 1 4.89 -18.16 -20.68
N ASP A 2 5.54 -19.07 -21.35
CA ASP A 2 4.95 -20.36 -21.65
C ASP A 2 4.97 -21.28 -20.44
N SER A 3 3.81 -21.85 -20.14
CA SER A 3 3.60 -22.81 -19.05
C SER A 3 4.58 -24.01 -19.04
N PRO A 4 5.05 -24.54 -20.21
CA PRO A 4 6.00 -25.66 -20.27
C PRO A 4 7.36 -25.37 -19.63
N GLU A 5 7.90 -24.17 -19.79
CA GLU A 5 9.22 -23.81 -19.23
C GLU A 5 9.27 -23.91 -17.70
N TRP A 6 8.21 -23.53 -17.01
CA TRP A 6 8.13 -23.60 -15.57
C TRP A 6 7.92 -25.04 -15.06
N GLN A 7 7.21 -25.88 -15.82
CA GLN A 7 7.05 -27.28 -15.47
C GLN A 7 8.38 -28.07 -15.54
N GLU A 8 9.25 -27.70 -16.49
CA GLU A 8 10.60 -28.29 -16.57
C GLU A 8 11.49 -27.82 -15.42
N ARG A 9 11.39 -26.55 -15.02
CA ARG A 9 12.20 -25.97 -13.93
C ARG A 9 11.77 -26.43 -12.55
N ILE A 10 10.48 -26.67 -12.34
CA ILE A 10 9.92 -27.06 -11.04
C ILE A 10 8.99 -28.27 -11.26
N PRO A 11 9.56 -29.48 -11.39
CA PRO A 11 8.77 -30.69 -11.59
C PRO A 11 7.78 -30.93 -10.47
N GLY A 12 6.52 -31.20 -10.83
CA GLY A 12 5.45 -31.46 -9.85
C GLY A 12 4.76 -30.20 -9.29
N ALA A 13 5.19 -29.00 -9.66
CA ALA A 13 4.47 -27.79 -9.29
C ALA A 13 3.18 -27.62 -10.10
N LEU A 14 2.13 -27.12 -9.46
CA LEU A 14 0.93 -26.67 -10.13
C LEU A 14 1.16 -25.20 -10.58
N ILE A 15 1.21 -25.00 -11.89
CA ILE A 15 1.40 -23.67 -12.48
C ILE A 15 0.06 -23.13 -12.92
N ILE A 16 -0.34 -21.97 -12.37
CA ILE A 16 -1.62 -21.32 -12.67
C ILE A 16 -1.30 -19.92 -13.20
N PRO A 17 -1.51 -19.64 -14.50
CA PRO A 17 -1.38 -18.30 -15.02
C PRO A 17 -2.49 -17.40 -14.50
N VAL A 18 -2.15 -16.23 -13.95
CA VAL A 18 -3.10 -15.28 -13.37
C VAL A 18 -2.80 -13.84 -13.75
N SER A 19 -3.82 -13.01 -13.74
CA SER A 19 -3.69 -11.56 -13.77
C SER A 19 -4.55 -10.96 -12.65
N ALA A 20 -3.92 -10.39 -11.65
CA ALA A 20 -4.63 -9.70 -10.56
C ALA A 20 -5.38 -8.47 -11.10
N LYS A 21 -4.76 -7.70 -11.99
CA LYS A 21 -5.34 -6.50 -12.62
C LYS A 21 -6.61 -6.83 -13.41
N GLU A 22 -6.56 -7.89 -14.23
CA GLU A 22 -7.69 -8.30 -15.08
C GLU A 22 -8.61 -9.30 -14.37
N LYS A 23 -8.36 -9.61 -13.09
CA LYS A 23 -9.09 -10.61 -12.29
C LYS A 23 -9.17 -11.99 -12.99
N PHE A 24 -8.21 -12.28 -13.86
CA PHE A 24 -8.19 -13.52 -14.62
C PHE A 24 -7.67 -14.67 -13.75
N ASN A 25 -8.43 -15.75 -13.73
CA ASN A 25 -8.09 -17.05 -13.12
C ASN A 25 -7.79 -17.02 -11.60
N ILE A 26 -8.29 -16.02 -10.87
CA ILE A 26 -8.09 -15.87 -9.42
C ILE A 26 -8.77 -17.01 -8.66
N ASP A 27 -9.97 -17.40 -9.06
CA ASP A 27 -10.72 -18.49 -8.42
C ASP A 27 -9.99 -19.83 -8.50
N SER A 28 -9.26 -20.08 -9.59
CA SER A 28 -8.44 -21.29 -9.73
C SER A 28 -7.29 -21.33 -8.72
N VAL A 29 -6.67 -20.18 -8.42
CA VAL A 29 -5.65 -20.08 -7.36
C VAL A 29 -6.29 -20.37 -6.01
N LEU A 30 -7.40 -19.73 -5.69
CA LEU A 30 -8.10 -19.90 -4.42
C LEU A 30 -8.50 -21.38 -4.22
N ASN A 31 -9.11 -22.00 -5.22
CA ASN A 31 -9.51 -23.40 -5.17
C ASN A 31 -8.29 -24.33 -5.01
N ALA A 32 -7.19 -24.04 -5.71
CA ALA A 32 -5.97 -24.80 -5.58
C ALA A 32 -5.32 -24.69 -4.19
N VAL A 33 -5.41 -23.54 -3.54
CA VAL A 33 -4.97 -23.31 -2.17
C VAL A 33 -5.87 -24.09 -1.21
N ILE A 34 -7.19 -23.86 -1.27
CA ILE A 34 -8.17 -24.50 -0.36
C ILE A 34 -8.06 -26.04 -0.41
N SER A 35 -7.92 -26.61 -1.62
CA SER A 35 -7.85 -28.06 -1.79
C SER A 35 -6.58 -28.70 -1.20
N ARG A 36 -5.55 -27.89 -0.91
CA ARG A 36 -4.26 -28.35 -0.35
C ARG A 36 -4.08 -28.03 1.12
N LEU A 37 -4.91 -27.15 1.68
CA LEU A 37 -4.84 -26.84 3.11
C LEU A 37 -5.30 -28.05 3.94
N PRO A 38 -4.57 -28.39 5.01
CA PRO A 38 -5.02 -29.40 5.95
C PRO A 38 -6.24 -28.92 6.73
N VAL A 39 -7.11 -29.83 7.09
CA VAL A 39 -8.22 -29.51 8.02
C VAL A 39 -7.59 -29.20 9.39
N SER A 40 -7.83 -28.00 9.88
CA SER A 40 -7.28 -27.50 11.14
C SER A 40 -8.32 -26.62 11.86
N PRO A 41 -8.28 -26.52 13.19
CA PRO A 41 -8.98 -25.48 13.92
C PRO A 41 -8.54 -24.09 13.46
N ALA A 42 -9.41 -23.09 13.60
CA ALA A 42 -9.04 -21.71 13.30
C ALA A 42 -7.90 -21.25 14.23
N TRP A 43 -6.81 -20.74 13.64
CA TRP A 43 -5.65 -20.22 14.38
C TRP A 43 -5.82 -18.75 14.77
N PHE A 44 -6.73 -18.05 14.08
CA PHE A 44 -7.08 -16.65 14.32
C PHE A 44 -8.57 -16.55 14.57
N ASP A 45 -8.99 -15.50 15.27
CA ASP A 45 -10.40 -15.19 15.44
C ASP A 45 -11.08 -15.08 14.08
N LYS A 46 -12.26 -15.68 13.94
CA LYS A 46 -13.01 -15.71 12.67
C LYS A 46 -13.40 -14.33 12.18
N ASP A 47 -13.47 -13.36 13.09
CA ASP A 47 -13.82 -11.96 12.80
C ASP A 47 -12.57 -11.08 12.60
N ALA A 48 -11.36 -11.60 12.78
CA ALA A 48 -10.12 -10.90 12.53
C ALA A 48 -9.67 -11.05 11.07
N PHE A 49 -9.88 -10.02 10.27
CA PHE A 49 -9.44 -10.01 8.85
C PHE A 49 -7.91 -9.84 8.70
N THR A 50 -7.24 -9.21 9.68
CA THR A 50 -5.84 -8.85 9.60
C THR A 50 -5.29 -8.48 10.98
N ASP A 51 -3.98 -8.63 11.16
CA ASP A 51 -3.22 -8.14 12.30
C ASP A 51 -2.78 -6.66 12.15
N LYS A 52 -2.99 -6.09 10.98
CA LYS A 52 -2.60 -4.70 10.69
C LYS A 52 -3.63 -3.70 11.22
N ASN A 53 -3.13 -2.58 11.71
CA ASN A 53 -3.97 -1.49 12.22
C ASN A 53 -4.45 -0.57 11.07
N LEU A 54 -5.40 0.31 11.38
CA LEU A 54 -5.97 1.26 10.39
C LEU A 54 -4.92 2.23 9.83
N ARG A 55 -3.86 2.55 10.58
CA ARG A 55 -2.75 3.40 10.12
C ARG A 55 -1.98 2.74 8.97
N PHE A 56 -1.77 1.44 9.04
CA PHE A 56 -1.14 0.68 7.96
C PHE A 56 -1.96 0.79 6.67
N PHE A 57 -3.25 0.56 6.73
CA PHE A 57 -4.10 0.67 5.53
C PHE A 57 -4.15 2.10 4.99
N ALA A 58 -4.17 3.11 5.85
CA ALA A 58 -4.11 4.50 5.42
C ALA A 58 -2.80 4.81 4.66
N SER A 59 -1.66 4.30 5.13
CA SER A 59 -0.38 4.49 4.44
C SER A 59 -0.34 3.76 3.10
N GLU A 60 -0.87 2.53 3.03
CA GLU A 60 -0.89 1.75 1.79
C GLU A 60 -1.82 2.36 0.73
N ILE A 61 -2.99 2.87 1.12
CA ILE A 61 -3.89 3.59 0.20
C ILE A 61 -3.20 4.84 -0.37
N ILE A 62 -2.49 5.62 0.46
CA ILE A 62 -1.73 6.77 -0.03
C ILE A 62 -0.63 6.30 -1.00
N ARG A 63 0.09 5.21 -0.67
CA ARG A 63 1.15 4.64 -1.51
C ARG A 63 0.61 4.19 -2.87
N GLU A 64 -0.53 3.54 -2.89
CA GLU A 64 -1.22 3.14 -4.12
C GLU A 64 -1.58 4.36 -4.97
N GLN A 65 -2.14 5.41 -4.38
CA GLN A 65 -2.45 6.64 -5.08
C GLN A 65 -1.21 7.39 -5.59
N ILE A 66 -0.06 7.22 -4.95
CA ILE A 66 1.21 7.73 -5.48
C ILE A 66 1.63 6.91 -6.71
N LEU A 67 1.54 5.58 -6.67
CA LEU A 67 1.84 4.70 -7.80
C LEU A 67 0.96 5.00 -9.03
N GLU A 68 -0.31 5.34 -8.82
CA GLU A 68 -1.24 5.62 -9.91
C GLU A 68 -1.10 7.04 -10.51
N ASN A 69 -0.74 8.03 -9.69
CA ASN A 69 -0.78 9.44 -10.12
C ASN A 69 0.57 10.01 -10.52
N TYR A 70 1.68 9.33 -10.21
CA TYR A 70 3.04 9.72 -10.58
C TYR A 70 3.70 8.61 -11.40
N SER A 71 4.72 8.98 -12.16
CA SER A 71 5.45 8.08 -13.04
C SER A 71 6.95 8.11 -12.75
N GLU A 72 7.70 7.33 -13.53
CA GLU A 72 9.14 7.21 -13.46
C GLU A 72 9.63 6.78 -12.08
N GLU A 73 10.59 7.51 -11.48
CA GLU A 73 11.18 7.17 -10.19
C GLU A 73 10.36 7.63 -8.98
N ILE A 74 9.38 8.54 -9.15
CA ILE A 74 8.68 9.16 -8.01
C ILE A 74 8.02 8.15 -7.09
N PRO A 75 7.26 7.15 -7.57
CA PRO A 75 6.65 6.14 -6.70
C PRO A 75 7.66 5.35 -5.86
N TYR A 76 8.87 5.20 -6.36
CA TYR A 76 9.91 4.38 -5.74
C TYR A 76 10.87 5.16 -4.85
N CYS A 77 10.82 6.49 -4.89
CA CYS A 77 11.72 7.36 -4.14
C CYS A 77 11.06 8.05 -2.94
N CYS A 78 9.79 7.79 -2.70
CA CYS A 78 9.07 8.37 -1.57
C CYS A 78 8.66 7.30 -0.55
N GLU A 79 8.52 7.74 0.70
CA GLU A 79 8.01 6.95 1.81
C GLU A 79 6.83 7.67 2.45
N VAL A 80 5.84 6.91 2.91
CA VAL A 80 4.61 7.44 3.51
C VAL A 80 4.57 7.10 4.99
N GLU A 81 4.54 8.13 5.84
CA GLU A 81 4.34 7.99 7.27
C GLU A 81 3.01 8.61 7.69
N ILE A 82 2.25 7.89 8.48
CA ILE A 82 1.08 8.45 9.16
C ILE A 82 1.54 9.04 10.50
N GLU A 83 1.79 10.35 10.53
CA GLU A 83 2.18 11.04 11.78
C GLU A 83 1.03 11.02 12.80
N GLN A 84 -0.19 11.24 12.34
CA GLN A 84 -1.36 11.28 13.21
C GLN A 84 -2.52 10.48 12.64
N PHE A 85 -3.17 9.71 13.49
CA PHE A 85 -4.44 9.05 13.22
C PHE A 85 -5.32 9.20 14.46
N LYS A 86 -6.38 9.99 14.34
CA LYS A 86 -7.38 10.20 15.39
C LYS A 86 -8.72 9.62 14.96
N GLU A 87 -9.28 8.80 15.84
CA GLU A 87 -10.59 8.20 15.67
C GLU A 87 -11.63 9.11 16.36
N GLY A 88 -12.22 10.02 15.57
CA GLY A 88 -13.36 10.82 16.03
C GLY A 88 -14.69 10.07 15.87
N GLU A 89 -15.75 10.54 16.48
CA GLU A 89 -17.08 9.91 16.37
C GLU A 89 -17.61 9.96 14.92
N GLU A 90 -17.53 11.11 14.25
CA GLU A 90 -18.08 11.32 12.90
C GLU A 90 -17.08 11.01 11.78
N ARG A 91 -15.78 11.21 12.03
CA ARG A 91 -14.73 11.05 11.02
C ARG A 91 -13.39 10.65 11.63
N TYR A 92 -12.54 10.07 10.79
CA TYR A 92 -11.11 9.95 11.08
C TYR A 92 -10.36 11.21 10.67
N GLU A 93 -9.40 11.63 11.49
CA GLU A 93 -8.48 12.73 11.17
C GLU A 93 -7.08 12.14 11.00
N ILE A 94 -6.57 12.22 9.76
CA ILE A 94 -5.33 11.58 9.36
C ILE A 94 -4.37 12.66 8.86
N SER A 95 -3.14 12.65 9.40
CA SER A 95 -2.03 13.46 8.91
C SER A 95 -0.93 12.55 8.42
N ALA A 96 -0.57 12.69 7.14
CA ALA A 96 0.46 11.91 6.49
C ALA A 96 1.62 12.80 6.01
N VAL A 97 2.83 12.28 6.12
CA VAL A 97 4.04 12.89 5.57
C VAL A 97 4.64 11.98 4.52
N LEU A 98 4.92 12.56 3.37
CA LEU A 98 5.65 11.93 2.28
C LEU A 98 7.10 12.38 2.36
N TYR A 99 8.01 11.45 2.62
CA TYR A 99 9.44 11.70 2.61
C TYR A 99 10.01 11.44 1.22
N VAL A 100 10.83 12.35 0.75
CA VAL A 100 11.56 12.26 -0.53
C VAL A 100 13.02 12.58 -0.33
N MET A 101 13.89 12.16 -1.25
CA MET A 101 15.33 12.33 -1.12
C MET A 101 15.82 13.69 -1.63
N ARG A 102 15.05 14.39 -2.49
CA ARG A 102 15.50 15.62 -3.18
C ARG A 102 14.39 16.65 -3.33
N ASP A 103 14.75 17.92 -3.35
CA ASP A 103 13.80 19.02 -3.59
C ASP A 103 13.10 18.94 -4.96
N SER A 104 13.78 18.44 -5.99
CA SER A 104 13.16 18.22 -7.31
C SER A 104 11.99 17.25 -7.23
N GLN A 105 12.13 16.15 -6.49
CA GLN A 105 11.06 15.15 -6.25
C GLN A 105 9.91 15.76 -5.46
N LYS A 106 10.21 16.55 -4.41
CA LYS A 106 9.21 17.32 -3.67
C LYS A 106 8.42 18.24 -4.58
N GLY A 107 9.11 18.97 -5.48
CA GLY A 107 8.45 19.83 -6.46
C GLY A 107 7.48 19.09 -7.38
N ILE A 108 7.86 17.90 -7.85
CA ILE A 108 7.01 17.04 -8.70
C ILE A 108 5.77 16.55 -7.93
N ILE A 109 5.96 16.07 -6.69
CA ILE A 109 4.86 15.56 -5.85
C ILE A 109 3.86 16.67 -5.53
N ILE A 110 4.34 17.85 -5.17
CA ILE A 110 3.47 19.00 -4.87
C ILE A 110 2.76 19.48 -6.14
N GLY A 111 3.50 19.60 -7.24
CA GLY A 111 3.00 20.12 -8.51
C GLY A 111 2.75 21.62 -8.46
N LYS A 112 2.35 22.21 -9.62
CA LYS A 112 2.09 23.64 -9.74
C LYS A 112 0.95 24.08 -8.79
N GLY A 113 1.26 24.95 -7.85
CA GLY A 113 0.30 25.44 -6.86
C GLY A 113 -0.30 24.36 -5.95
N GLY A 114 0.39 23.23 -5.76
CA GLY A 114 -0.09 22.13 -4.93
C GLY A 114 -1.12 21.21 -5.61
N SER A 115 -1.36 21.39 -6.91
CA SER A 115 -2.45 20.70 -7.64
C SER A 115 -2.27 19.18 -7.71
N ALA A 116 -1.03 18.69 -7.86
CA ALA A 116 -0.77 17.26 -7.95
C ALA A 116 -1.00 16.58 -6.59
N LEU A 117 -0.43 17.12 -5.52
CA LEU A 117 -0.63 16.62 -4.17
C LEU A 117 -2.10 16.64 -3.74
N LYS A 118 -2.82 17.73 -4.06
CA LYS A 118 -4.26 17.85 -3.78
C LYS A 118 -5.06 16.76 -4.51
N ARG A 119 -4.77 16.49 -5.79
CA ARG A 119 -5.44 15.43 -6.56
C ARG A 119 -5.20 14.06 -5.95
N THR A 120 -3.94 13.72 -5.64
CA THR A 120 -3.57 12.45 -4.99
C THR A 120 -4.25 12.30 -3.64
N GLY A 121 -4.20 13.34 -2.79
CA GLY A 121 -4.86 13.31 -1.48
C GLY A 121 -6.39 13.21 -1.57
N THR A 122 -7.01 13.81 -2.59
CA THR A 122 -8.46 13.67 -2.79
C THR A 122 -8.84 12.23 -3.15
N LYS A 123 -8.09 11.59 -4.04
CA LYS A 123 -8.33 10.18 -4.40
C LYS A 123 -8.10 9.26 -3.21
N ALA A 124 -6.96 9.40 -2.52
CA ALA A 124 -6.65 8.62 -1.32
C ALA A 124 -7.74 8.77 -0.25
N ARG A 125 -8.24 9.99 -0.01
CA ARG A 125 -9.33 10.23 0.94
C ARG A 125 -10.62 9.49 0.55
N ILE A 126 -11.01 9.53 -0.73
CA ILE A 126 -12.23 8.86 -1.21
C ILE A 126 -12.11 7.35 -1.01
N GLU A 127 -10.97 6.77 -1.34
CA GLU A 127 -10.70 5.35 -1.18
C GLU A 127 -10.64 4.93 0.30
N MET A 128 -10.05 5.76 1.17
CA MET A 128 -10.09 5.55 2.61
C MET A 128 -11.51 5.60 3.15
N GLU A 129 -12.36 6.54 2.70
CA GLU A 129 -13.76 6.62 3.11
C GLU A 129 -14.54 5.36 2.71
N ASP A 130 -14.25 4.82 1.52
CA ASP A 130 -14.85 3.56 1.08
C ASP A 130 -14.34 2.36 1.89
N PHE A 131 -13.02 2.28 2.11
CA PHE A 131 -12.42 1.19 2.86
C PHE A 131 -12.82 1.18 4.34
N PHE A 132 -12.79 2.34 5.00
CA PHE A 132 -13.10 2.47 6.43
C PHE A 132 -14.59 2.59 6.72
N GLN A 133 -15.42 2.75 5.68
CA GLN A 133 -16.88 3.00 5.80
C GLN A 133 -17.18 4.19 6.75
N LYS A 134 -16.30 5.21 6.73
CA LYS A 134 -16.36 6.38 7.60
C LYS A 134 -15.73 7.59 6.93
N LYS A 135 -16.21 8.79 7.25
CA LYS A 135 -15.65 10.04 6.74
C LYS A 135 -14.18 10.21 7.15
N VAL A 136 -13.37 10.78 6.26
CA VAL A 136 -11.95 11.01 6.46
C VAL A 136 -11.59 12.46 6.18
N PHE A 137 -10.91 13.09 7.12
CA PHE A 137 -10.15 14.32 6.90
C PHE A 137 -8.68 13.96 6.74
N LEU A 138 -8.13 14.15 5.52
CA LEU A 138 -6.75 13.82 5.19
C LEU A 138 -5.93 15.08 4.97
N SER A 139 -4.86 15.25 5.74
CA SER A 139 -3.80 16.26 5.52
C SER A 139 -2.54 15.57 5.04
N MET A 140 -1.91 16.09 3.98
CA MET A 140 -0.68 15.52 3.42
C MET A 140 0.39 16.60 3.30
N PHE A 141 1.62 16.24 3.73
CA PHE A 141 2.80 17.10 3.67
C PHE A 141 3.92 16.39 2.96
N VAL A 142 4.85 17.15 2.36
CA VAL A 142 6.04 16.58 1.72
C VAL A 142 7.28 17.15 2.38
N LYS A 143 8.13 16.27 2.91
CA LYS A 143 9.41 16.62 3.53
C LYS A 143 10.57 16.02 2.71
N VAL A 144 11.67 16.76 2.62
CA VAL A 144 12.93 16.23 2.07
C VAL A 144 13.75 15.66 3.22
N ASP A 145 14.16 14.42 3.06
CA ASP A 145 15.11 13.72 3.93
C ASP A 145 16.08 12.92 3.05
N GLU A 146 17.25 13.47 2.79
CA GLU A 146 18.22 12.90 1.85
C GLU A 146 18.79 11.55 2.32
N GLY A 147 18.76 11.26 3.61
CA GLY A 147 19.38 10.09 4.22
C GLY A 147 18.44 9.03 4.74
N TRP A 148 17.13 9.16 4.55
CA TRP A 148 16.17 8.26 5.19
C TRP A 148 16.40 6.77 4.84
N ARG A 149 16.83 6.45 3.62
CA ARG A 149 17.10 5.08 3.18
C ARG A 149 18.33 4.42 3.81
N GLU A 150 19.30 5.23 4.24
CA GLU A 150 20.53 4.77 4.87
C GLU A 150 20.43 4.82 6.40
N ASN A 151 19.39 5.42 6.93
CA ASN A 151 19.17 5.59 8.35
C ASN A 151 18.33 4.44 8.92
N ARG A 152 18.99 3.52 9.64
CA ARG A 152 18.32 2.38 10.28
C ARG A 152 17.17 2.77 11.22
N LYS A 153 17.23 3.94 11.86
CA LYS A 153 16.14 4.41 12.73
C LYS A 153 14.91 4.79 11.91
N GLU A 154 15.11 5.48 10.79
CA GLU A 154 14.02 5.82 9.88
C GLU A 154 13.43 4.58 9.21
N LEU A 155 14.28 3.64 8.76
CA LEU A 155 13.81 2.38 8.19
C LEU A 155 12.96 1.56 9.18
N ARG A 156 13.37 1.48 10.46
CA ARG A 156 12.53 0.85 11.50
C ARG A 156 11.21 1.56 11.73
N LYS A 157 11.23 2.89 11.76
CA LYS A 157 10.04 3.73 11.90
C LYS A 157 9.05 3.48 10.75
N PHE A 158 9.56 3.24 9.55
CA PHE A 158 8.78 2.92 8.36
C PHE A 158 8.42 1.42 8.25
N GLY A 159 8.89 0.57 9.17
CA GLY A 159 8.54 -0.85 9.22
C GLY A 159 9.39 -1.77 8.33
N TYR A 160 10.55 -1.32 7.85
CA TYR A 160 11.46 -2.12 7.02
C TYR A 160 12.41 -3.05 7.78
N GLU A 161 12.60 -2.82 9.07
CA GLU A 161 13.41 -3.70 9.95
C GLU A 161 12.61 -4.02 11.21
N GLU A 162 12.55 -5.28 11.58
CA GLU A 162 12.08 -5.75 12.90
C GLU A 162 13.15 -5.54 13.98
#